data_b2a7e355d61df575b974512d9108db98
#
_entry.id   b2a7e355d61df575b974512d9108db98
#
_cell.length_a   1.000
_cell.length_b   1.000
_cell.length_c   1.000
_cell.angle_alpha   90.00
_cell.angle_beta   90.00
_cell.angle_gamma   90.00
#
_symmetry.space_group_name_H-M   'P 1'
#
loop_
_entity.id
_entity.type
_entity.pdbx_description
1 polymer ?
#
loop_
_entity_poly.entity_id
_entity_poly.type
_entity_poly.pdbx_seq_one_letter_code
_entity_poly.pdbx_strand_id
1 'polypeptide(L)'
;MALERAVATGEETTDPELREMTLRLICGVIFVVPLMLLAMGPMIGLPVADQIPTRASQWLQLVLAVTIVLGCGWPLLTRGLASLRTGRLNMFTLIAGGVFAACGFSCMAVIAPEWFPDSFRDAATGMPDLFFDAAGMIVVLVLLGQVLELRARRLTGTAIRDLLALTPDTAHLLTLDGEQDVPLEAVQPGNRLRVRPGEKIPVDGRVVEGKSYVDESLVTGEPVPVVKQCQDRLIGGTV
;
A
#
# COMPACT_ATOMS: atom_id res chain seq x y z
N MET A 1 -15.47 25.14 -0.45
CA MET A 1 -14.74 23.88 -0.55
C MET A 1 -13.93 23.98 -1.82
N ALA A 2 -12.64 24.35 -1.73
CA ALA A 2 -11.75 24.47 -2.88
C ALA A 2 -11.22 23.06 -3.18
N LEU A 3 -11.57 22.54 -4.37
CA LEU A 3 -11.01 21.32 -4.90
C LEU A 3 -9.68 21.69 -5.57
N GLU A 4 -8.59 21.38 -4.93
CA GLU A 4 -7.24 21.48 -5.51
C GLU A 4 -7.08 20.31 -6.49
N ARG A 5 -6.89 20.61 -7.77
CA ARG A 5 -6.64 19.60 -8.81
C ARG A 5 -5.30 18.94 -8.55
N ALA A 6 -5.30 17.66 -8.29
CA ALA A 6 -4.10 16.86 -8.37
C ALA A 6 -3.69 16.73 -9.85
N VAL A 7 -2.70 17.50 -10.25
CA VAL A 7 -2.02 17.33 -11.55
C VAL A 7 -1.34 15.97 -11.50
N ALA A 8 -1.81 15.04 -12.30
CA ALA A 8 -1.18 13.74 -12.48
C ALA A 8 0.13 13.93 -13.26
N THR A 9 1.18 14.37 -12.59
CA THR A 9 2.54 14.27 -13.13
C THR A 9 2.88 12.79 -13.26
N GLY A 10 3.14 12.36 -14.49
CA GLY A 10 3.44 10.97 -14.87
C GLY A 10 4.81 10.47 -14.43
N GLU A 11 5.27 10.85 -13.24
CA GLU A 11 6.41 10.21 -12.60
C GLU A 11 5.91 9.01 -11.80
N GLU A 12 6.48 7.85 -12.04
CA GLU A 12 6.46 6.69 -11.14
C GLU A 12 7.06 7.10 -9.79
N THR A 13 6.37 7.94 -9.04
CA THR A 13 6.76 8.23 -7.67
C THR A 13 6.56 6.93 -6.91
N THR A 14 7.69 6.28 -6.63
CA THR A 14 7.75 5.16 -5.69
C THR A 14 7.02 5.64 -4.44
N ASP A 15 5.85 5.08 -4.19
CA ASP A 15 5.01 5.49 -3.06
C ASP A 15 5.86 5.41 -1.78
N PRO A 16 6.19 6.54 -1.14
CA PRO A 16 7.11 6.57 -0.02
C PRO A 16 6.59 5.71 1.14
N GLU A 17 5.26 5.61 1.28
CA GLU A 17 4.63 4.77 2.30
C GLU A 17 4.87 3.28 2.03
N LEU A 18 4.74 2.82 0.79
CA LEU A 18 5.01 1.43 0.43
C LEU A 18 6.47 1.05 0.67
N ARG A 19 7.40 1.94 0.31
CA ARG A 19 8.83 1.73 0.55
C ARG A 19 9.15 1.64 2.04
N GLU A 20 8.63 2.56 2.83
CA GLU A 20 8.82 2.57 4.28
C GLU A 20 8.27 1.29 4.92
N MET A 21 7.03 0.90 4.62
CA MET A 21 6.43 -0.32 5.16
C MET A 21 7.19 -1.58 4.73
N THR A 22 7.70 -1.63 3.49
CA THR A 22 8.51 -2.75 3.01
C THR A 22 9.84 -2.86 3.76
N LEU A 23 10.53 -1.74 4.00
CA LEU A 23 11.76 -1.73 4.78
C LEU A 23 11.53 -2.20 6.22
N ARG A 24 10.45 -1.72 6.87
CA ARG A 24 10.06 -2.15 8.21
C ARG A 24 9.72 -3.64 8.27
N LEU A 25 9.05 -4.17 7.24
CA LEU A 25 8.77 -5.60 7.12
C LEU A 25 10.07 -6.41 7.02
N ILE A 26 10.99 -6.02 6.14
CA ILE A 26 12.28 -6.72 5.97
C ILE A 26 13.07 -6.72 7.30
N CYS A 27 13.19 -5.57 7.95
CA CYS A 27 13.83 -5.47 9.27
C CYS A 27 13.11 -6.35 10.30
N GLY A 28 11.77 -6.31 10.31
CA GLY A 28 10.98 -7.16 11.23
C GLY A 28 11.24 -8.65 11.02
N VAL A 29 11.31 -9.11 9.77
CA VAL A 29 11.63 -10.51 9.45
C VAL A 29 13.04 -10.89 9.91
N ILE A 30 14.04 -10.01 9.69
CA ILE A 30 15.43 -10.26 10.14
C ILE A 30 15.51 -10.45 11.66
N PHE A 31 14.73 -9.72 12.44
CA PHE A 31 14.74 -9.83 13.90
C PHE A 31 13.79 -10.91 14.44
N VAL A 32 12.66 -11.17 13.77
CA VAL A 32 11.71 -12.18 14.26
C VAL A 32 12.23 -13.61 14.08
N VAL A 33 13.02 -13.87 13.04
CA VAL A 33 13.59 -15.21 12.80
C VAL A 33 14.48 -15.66 13.97
N PRO A 34 15.51 -14.90 14.41
CA PRO A 34 16.30 -15.28 15.59
C PRO A 34 15.47 -15.31 16.89
N LEU A 35 14.47 -14.42 17.02
CA LEU A 35 13.55 -14.45 18.17
C LEU A 35 12.78 -15.78 18.23
N MET A 36 12.23 -16.24 17.11
CA MET A 36 11.53 -17.51 17.01
C MET A 36 12.46 -18.72 17.29
N LEU A 37 13.70 -18.66 16.78
CA LEU A 37 14.69 -19.72 17.06
C LEU A 37 15.05 -19.80 18.55
N LEU A 38 15.12 -18.67 19.24
CA LEU A 38 15.37 -18.64 20.67
C LEU A 38 14.17 -19.12 21.50
N ALA A 39 12.95 -18.76 21.08
CA ALA A 39 11.73 -19.11 21.81
C ALA A 39 11.33 -20.58 21.58
N MET A 40 11.33 -21.03 20.32
CA MET A 40 10.84 -22.36 19.94
C MET A 40 11.96 -23.40 19.70
N GLY A 41 13.22 -22.96 19.65
CA GLY A 41 14.38 -23.84 19.44
C GLY A 41 14.40 -25.07 20.32
N PRO A 42 14.18 -24.96 21.66
CA PRO A 42 14.11 -26.10 22.54
C PRO A 42 13.05 -27.12 22.18
N MET A 43 11.86 -26.67 21.72
CA MET A 43 10.76 -27.57 21.34
C MET A 43 11.08 -28.40 20.09
N ILE A 44 11.89 -27.88 19.18
CA ILE A 44 12.27 -28.57 17.93
C ILE A 44 13.62 -29.26 18.00
N GLY A 45 14.19 -29.31 19.19
CA GLY A 45 15.45 -30.05 19.46
C GLY A 45 16.71 -29.38 18.90
N LEU A 46 16.66 -28.06 18.65
CA LEU A 46 17.85 -27.33 18.23
C LEU A 46 18.79 -27.08 19.42
N PRO A 47 20.07 -27.47 19.33
CA PRO A 47 21.03 -27.35 20.44
C PRO A 47 21.46 -25.89 20.71
N VAL A 48 20.97 -24.94 19.96
CA VAL A 48 21.33 -23.52 20.11
C VAL A 48 20.86 -22.95 21.45
N ALA A 49 19.70 -23.40 21.92
CA ALA A 49 19.14 -22.96 23.20
C ALA A 49 19.86 -23.56 24.42
N ASP A 50 20.45 -24.76 24.30
CA ASP A 50 21.18 -25.41 25.39
C ASP A 50 22.53 -24.75 25.67
N GLN A 51 23.07 -24.00 24.71
CA GLN A 51 24.36 -23.32 24.86
C GLN A 51 24.24 -21.93 25.51
N ILE A 52 23.01 -21.37 25.58
CA ILE A 52 22.76 -20.02 26.12
C ILE A 52 22.08 -20.16 27.48
N PRO A 53 22.61 -19.55 28.56
CA PRO A 53 21.94 -19.53 29.86
C PRO A 53 20.52 -18.98 29.72
N THR A 54 19.53 -19.61 30.32
CA THR A 54 18.09 -19.25 30.21
C THR A 54 17.85 -17.78 30.46
N ARG A 55 18.48 -17.18 31.46
CA ARG A 55 18.41 -15.74 31.74
C ARG A 55 18.92 -14.88 30.58
N ALA A 56 20.04 -15.26 29.96
CA ALA A 56 20.61 -14.52 28.83
C ALA A 56 19.71 -14.62 27.60
N SER A 57 19.13 -15.80 27.34
CA SER A 57 18.14 -16.00 26.28
C SER A 57 16.92 -15.12 26.48
N GLN A 58 16.35 -15.01 27.67
CA GLN A 58 15.22 -14.18 28.00
C GLN A 58 15.49 -12.69 27.75
N TRP A 59 16.65 -12.17 28.17
CA TRP A 59 17.04 -10.78 27.90
C TRP A 59 17.26 -10.50 26.40
N LEU A 60 17.84 -11.48 25.70
CA LEU A 60 18.02 -11.36 24.24
C LEU A 60 16.67 -11.32 23.52
N GLN A 61 15.74 -12.20 23.90
CA GLN A 61 14.37 -12.19 23.39
C GLN A 61 13.67 -10.85 23.65
N LEU A 62 13.83 -10.29 24.86
CA LEU A 62 13.29 -8.97 25.20
C LEU A 62 13.83 -7.87 24.28
N VAL A 63 15.16 -7.81 24.08
CA VAL A 63 15.78 -6.81 23.22
C VAL A 63 15.29 -6.93 21.77
N LEU A 64 15.22 -8.16 21.24
CA LEU A 64 14.72 -8.41 19.89
C LEU A 64 13.25 -8.01 19.76
N ALA A 65 12.40 -8.42 20.71
CA ALA A 65 10.97 -8.10 20.68
C ALA A 65 10.71 -6.59 20.79
N VAL A 66 11.40 -5.90 21.70
CA VAL A 66 11.28 -4.44 21.84
C VAL A 66 11.72 -3.75 20.55
N THR A 67 12.78 -4.21 19.90
CA THR A 67 13.24 -3.68 18.61
C THR A 67 12.19 -3.88 17.52
N ILE A 68 11.56 -5.07 17.45
CA ILE A 68 10.48 -5.34 16.48
C ILE A 68 9.27 -4.46 16.77
N VAL A 69 8.80 -4.43 18.00
CA VAL A 69 7.54 -3.78 18.40
C VAL A 69 7.66 -2.26 18.30
N LEU A 70 8.71 -1.66 18.87
CA LEU A 70 8.89 -0.22 18.88
C LEU A 70 9.58 0.32 17.62
N GLY A 71 10.51 -0.45 17.02
CA GLY A 71 11.21 -0.04 15.80
C GLY A 71 10.34 -0.27 14.56
N CYS A 72 10.00 -1.53 14.28
CA CYS A 72 9.26 -1.88 13.07
C CYS A 72 7.76 -1.60 13.20
N GLY A 73 7.16 -1.91 14.36
CA GLY A 73 5.72 -1.81 14.63
C GLY A 73 5.22 -0.40 15.00
N TRP A 74 6.09 0.60 15.12
CA TRP A 74 5.70 1.95 15.54
C TRP A 74 4.50 2.55 14.81
N PRO A 75 4.40 2.50 13.46
CA PRO A 75 3.25 3.05 12.75
C PRO A 75 1.94 2.34 13.10
N LEU A 76 1.98 1.04 13.38
CA LEU A 76 0.80 0.26 13.76
C LEU A 76 0.33 0.66 15.16
N LEU A 77 1.25 0.82 16.10
CA LEU A 77 0.96 1.20 17.48
C LEU A 77 0.41 2.62 17.55
N THR A 78 0.96 3.57 16.80
CA THR A 78 0.48 4.95 16.76
C THR A 78 -0.92 5.05 16.16
N ARG A 79 -1.23 4.28 15.11
CA ARG A 79 -2.59 4.18 14.55
C ARG A 79 -3.58 3.57 15.55
N GLY A 80 -3.17 2.52 16.28
CA GLY A 80 -3.97 1.92 17.34
C GLY A 80 -4.26 2.89 18.50
N LEU A 81 -3.23 3.61 18.97
CA LEU A 81 -3.37 4.59 20.05
C LEU A 81 -4.22 5.80 19.64
N ALA A 82 -4.07 6.28 18.42
CA ALA A 82 -4.90 7.35 17.88
C ALA A 82 -6.38 6.93 17.80
N SER A 83 -6.65 5.68 17.43
CA SER A 83 -7.99 5.10 17.43
C SER A 83 -8.63 5.06 18.82
N LEU A 84 -7.86 4.68 19.84
CA LEU A 84 -8.32 4.75 21.24
C LEU A 84 -8.66 6.16 21.68
N ARG A 85 -7.81 7.15 21.35
CA ARG A 85 -8.04 8.56 21.71
C ARG A 85 -9.28 9.15 21.05
N THR A 86 -9.58 8.73 19.83
CA THR A 86 -10.75 9.23 19.09
C THR A 86 -12.05 8.46 19.39
N GLY A 87 -11.98 7.39 20.19
CA GLY A 87 -13.12 6.52 20.50
C GLY A 87 -13.63 5.70 19.32
N ARG A 88 -12.91 5.70 18.17
CA ARG A 88 -13.25 4.93 16.98
C ARG A 88 -12.36 3.71 16.90
N LEU A 89 -12.77 2.65 17.57
CA LEU A 89 -12.02 1.40 17.60
C LEU A 89 -11.93 0.77 16.21
N ASN A 90 -10.72 0.33 15.85
CA ASN A 90 -10.43 -0.31 14.57
C ASN A 90 -9.52 -1.52 14.76
N MET A 91 -9.16 -2.19 13.66
CA MET A 91 -8.27 -3.34 13.67
C MET A 91 -6.94 -3.06 14.39
N PHE A 92 -6.35 -1.87 14.20
CA PHE A 92 -5.08 -1.50 14.83
C PHE A 92 -5.18 -1.37 16.35
N THR A 93 -6.34 -1.01 16.88
CA THR A 93 -6.59 -0.97 18.33
C THR A 93 -6.47 -2.35 18.95
N LEU A 94 -7.09 -3.35 18.32
CA LEU A 94 -7.04 -4.74 18.79
C LEU A 94 -5.62 -5.31 18.70
N ILE A 95 -4.93 -5.06 17.59
CA ILE A 95 -3.54 -5.46 17.38
C ILE A 95 -2.62 -4.84 18.43
N ALA A 96 -2.72 -3.52 18.63
CA ALA A 96 -1.91 -2.81 19.62
C ALA A 96 -2.19 -3.35 21.04
N GLY A 97 -3.46 -3.59 21.39
CA GLY A 97 -3.84 -4.19 22.69
C GLY A 97 -3.22 -5.55 22.89
N GLY A 98 -3.29 -6.45 21.90
CA GLY A 98 -2.70 -7.79 21.98
C GLY A 98 -1.17 -7.75 22.08
N VAL A 99 -0.50 -6.93 21.28
CA VAL A 99 0.96 -6.76 21.32
C VAL A 99 1.41 -6.17 22.66
N PHE A 100 0.72 -5.15 23.17
CA PHE A 100 1.05 -4.58 24.50
C PHE A 100 0.80 -5.55 25.63
N ALA A 101 -0.25 -6.35 25.57
CA ALA A 101 -0.52 -7.37 26.59
C ALA A 101 0.57 -8.45 26.59
N ALA A 102 0.93 -9.00 25.42
CA ALA A 102 1.96 -10.02 25.28
C ALA A 102 3.35 -9.51 25.68
N CYS A 103 3.75 -8.35 25.17
CA CYS A 103 5.03 -7.72 25.54
C CYS A 103 5.07 -7.31 27.01
N GLY A 104 4.00 -6.70 27.52
CA GLY A 104 3.93 -6.25 28.92
C GLY A 104 4.04 -7.41 29.89
N PHE A 105 3.29 -8.50 29.65
CA PHE A 105 3.39 -9.72 30.43
C PHE A 105 4.83 -10.28 30.41
N SER A 106 5.41 -10.42 29.22
CA SER A 106 6.74 -11.00 29.06
C SER A 106 7.85 -10.11 29.64
N CYS A 107 7.74 -8.78 29.52
CA CYS A 107 8.64 -7.85 30.18
C CYS A 107 8.59 -8.01 31.70
N MET A 108 7.37 -8.09 32.26
CA MET A 108 7.19 -8.31 33.70
C MET A 108 7.80 -9.65 34.15
N ALA A 109 7.60 -10.70 33.35
CA ALA A 109 8.15 -12.03 33.59
C ALA A 109 9.70 -12.07 33.61
N VAL A 110 10.34 -11.27 32.76
CA VAL A 110 11.82 -11.16 32.71
C VAL A 110 12.37 -10.32 33.88
N ILE A 111 11.70 -9.19 34.18
CA ILE A 111 12.19 -8.21 35.18
C ILE A 111 11.89 -8.69 36.60
N ALA A 112 10.68 -9.18 36.84
CA ALA A 112 10.21 -9.58 38.16
C ALA A 112 9.56 -10.98 38.16
N PRO A 113 10.33 -12.05 37.89
CA PRO A 113 9.81 -13.42 37.82
C PRO A 113 9.19 -13.88 39.12
N GLU A 114 9.57 -13.27 40.23
CA GLU A 114 9.10 -13.60 41.57
C GLU A 114 7.61 -13.25 41.80
N TRP A 115 7.08 -12.34 41.00
CA TRP A 115 5.65 -11.93 41.10
C TRP A 115 4.69 -12.97 40.52
N PHE A 116 5.22 -13.93 39.76
CA PHE A 116 4.41 -14.95 39.11
C PHE A 116 4.25 -16.19 40.01
N PRO A 117 3.01 -16.68 40.21
CA PRO A 117 2.76 -17.94 40.92
C PRO A 117 3.45 -19.12 40.24
N ASP A 118 3.73 -20.16 40.99
CA ASP A 118 4.40 -21.35 40.48
C ASP A 118 3.65 -22.05 39.35
N SER A 119 2.33 -21.86 39.28
CA SER A 119 1.49 -22.38 38.20
C SER A 119 1.75 -21.73 36.81
N PHE A 120 2.44 -20.60 36.77
CA PHE A 120 2.84 -19.91 35.53
C PHE A 120 4.29 -20.14 35.15
N ARG A 121 5.00 -21.00 35.92
CA ARG A 121 6.41 -21.32 35.70
C ARG A 121 6.53 -22.66 35.00
N ASP A 122 7.39 -22.72 33.99
CA ASP A 122 7.77 -23.99 33.38
C ASP A 122 8.47 -24.88 34.41
N ALA A 123 8.05 -26.13 34.50
CA ALA A 123 8.57 -27.11 35.48
C ALA A 123 10.06 -27.41 35.24
N ALA A 124 10.59 -27.30 34.05
CA ALA A 124 11.98 -27.59 33.71
C ALA A 124 12.92 -26.42 34.01
N THR A 125 12.48 -25.18 33.76
CA THR A 125 13.32 -23.98 33.88
C THR A 125 13.03 -23.16 35.13
N GLY A 126 11.88 -23.37 35.80
CA GLY A 126 11.41 -22.60 36.96
C GLY A 126 11.09 -21.14 36.60
N MET A 127 11.06 -20.77 35.32
CA MET A 127 10.80 -19.41 34.84
C MET A 127 9.44 -19.30 34.19
N PRO A 128 8.80 -18.12 34.24
CA PRO A 128 7.54 -17.90 33.53
C PRO A 128 7.71 -17.98 32.02
N ASP A 129 6.68 -18.50 31.35
CA ASP A 129 6.64 -18.51 29.89
C ASP A 129 6.62 -17.09 29.31
N LEU A 130 7.27 -16.92 28.17
CA LEU A 130 7.37 -15.64 27.47
C LEU A 130 6.57 -15.68 26.17
N PHE A 131 5.97 -14.55 25.81
CA PHE A 131 5.17 -14.36 24.59
C PHE A 131 5.76 -13.30 23.66
N PHE A 132 7.09 -13.12 23.70
CA PHE A 132 7.78 -12.18 22.82
C PHE A 132 7.73 -12.60 21.38
N ASP A 133 7.80 -13.90 21.10
CA ASP A 133 7.66 -14.49 19.77
C ASP A 133 6.28 -14.21 19.18
N ALA A 134 5.22 -14.41 19.96
CA ALA A 134 3.86 -14.10 19.55
C ALA A 134 3.69 -12.60 19.22
N ALA A 135 4.18 -11.71 20.10
CA ALA A 135 4.12 -10.27 19.86
C ALA A 135 4.91 -9.85 18.62
N GLY A 136 6.13 -10.37 18.43
CA GLY A 136 6.95 -10.10 17.25
C GLY A 136 6.31 -10.60 15.95
N MET A 137 5.78 -11.83 15.98
CA MET A 137 5.11 -12.43 14.82
C MET A 137 3.85 -11.65 14.42
N ILE A 138 3.02 -11.22 15.39
CA ILE A 138 1.85 -10.40 15.12
C ILE A 138 2.26 -9.11 14.37
N VAL A 139 3.30 -8.41 14.85
CA VAL A 139 3.77 -7.17 14.20
C VAL A 139 4.23 -7.45 12.76
N VAL A 140 5.02 -8.50 12.53
CA VAL A 140 5.54 -8.85 11.20
C VAL A 140 4.42 -9.25 10.25
N LEU A 141 3.46 -10.08 10.70
CA LEU A 141 2.32 -10.48 9.87
C LEU A 141 1.41 -9.30 9.52
N VAL A 142 1.20 -8.37 10.44
CA VAL A 142 0.41 -7.16 10.17
C VAL A 142 1.14 -6.25 9.19
N LEU A 143 2.46 -6.08 9.32
CA LEU A 143 3.27 -5.35 8.34
C LEU A 143 3.20 -5.99 6.95
N LEU A 144 3.26 -7.32 6.88
CA LEU A 144 3.07 -8.05 5.63
C LEU A 144 1.70 -7.75 5.02
N GLY A 145 0.63 -7.81 5.83
CA GLY A 145 -0.72 -7.46 5.39
C GLY A 145 -0.82 -6.03 4.86
N GLN A 146 -0.19 -5.06 5.53
CA GLN A 146 -0.15 -3.66 5.07
C GLN A 146 0.59 -3.50 3.74
N VAL A 147 1.73 -4.17 3.56
CA VAL A 147 2.47 -4.14 2.28
C VAL A 147 1.65 -4.75 1.15
N LEU A 148 0.97 -5.88 1.40
CA LEU A 148 0.10 -6.50 0.40
C LEU A 148 -1.10 -5.62 0.04
N GLU A 149 -1.72 -4.98 1.04
CA GLU A 149 -2.82 -4.04 0.84
C GLU A 149 -2.39 -2.83 0.00
N LEU A 150 -1.27 -2.19 0.32
CA LEU A 150 -0.74 -1.05 -0.43
C LEU A 150 -0.41 -1.44 -1.89
N ARG A 151 0.17 -2.63 -2.10
CA ARG A 151 0.43 -3.15 -3.45
C ARG A 151 -0.86 -3.38 -4.25
N ALA A 152 -1.86 -4.00 -3.63
CA ALA A 152 -3.15 -4.25 -4.27
C ALA A 152 -3.88 -2.95 -4.66
N ARG A 153 -3.90 -1.97 -3.76
CA ARG A 153 -4.46 -0.64 -4.03
C ARG A 153 -3.76 0.07 -5.20
N ARG A 154 -2.44 -0.05 -5.29
CA ARG A 154 -1.66 0.52 -6.39
C ARG A 154 -2.07 -0.07 -7.75
N LEU A 155 -2.19 -1.40 -7.85
CA LEU A 155 -2.60 -2.08 -9.08
C LEU A 155 -3.98 -1.62 -9.56
N THR A 156 -4.93 -1.45 -8.64
CA THR A 156 -6.28 -0.95 -8.98
C THR A 156 -6.26 0.51 -9.42
N GLY A 157 -5.44 1.36 -8.78
CA GLY A 157 -5.31 2.77 -9.14
C GLY A 157 -4.67 2.99 -10.51
N THR A 158 -3.75 2.12 -10.94
CA THR A 158 -3.11 2.19 -12.25
C THR A 158 -4.12 1.92 -13.37
N ALA A 159 -4.98 0.92 -13.23
CA ALA A 159 -6.01 0.62 -14.23
C ALA A 159 -6.98 1.79 -14.48
N ILE A 160 -7.33 2.53 -13.42
CA ILE A 160 -8.17 3.74 -13.57
C ILE A 160 -7.40 4.87 -14.26
N ARG A 161 -6.11 5.04 -13.94
CA ARG A 161 -5.25 6.04 -14.60
C ARG A 161 -5.04 5.74 -16.07
N ASP A 162 -4.86 4.47 -16.44
CA ASP A 162 -4.72 4.05 -17.83
C ASP A 162 -5.98 4.40 -18.65
N LEU A 163 -7.16 4.26 -18.05
CA LEU A 163 -8.42 4.71 -18.69
C LEU A 163 -8.48 6.22 -18.81
N LEU A 164 -8.01 7.01 -17.83
CA LEU A 164 -7.96 8.47 -17.91
C LEU A 164 -6.89 8.96 -18.88
N ALA A 165 -5.78 8.25 -19.05
CA ALA A 165 -4.73 8.55 -20.02
C ALA A 165 -5.15 8.32 -21.49
N LEU A 166 -6.37 7.84 -21.72
CA LEU A 166 -6.96 7.76 -23.08
C LEU A 166 -7.32 9.12 -23.65
N THR A 167 -7.50 10.14 -22.83
CA THR A 167 -7.78 11.50 -23.28
C THR A 167 -6.46 12.24 -23.53
N PRO A 168 -6.22 12.85 -24.70
CA PRO A 168 -5.01 13.63 -24.97
C PRO A 168 -5.01 14.91 -24.13
N ASP A 169 -3.81 15.37 -23.71
CA ASP A 169 -3.65 16.59 -22.92
C ASP A 169 -3.81 17.88 -23.77
N THR A 170 -3.62 17.79 -25.09
CA THR A 170 -3.65 18.91 -26.03
C THR A 170 -4.55 18.62 -27.22
N ALA A 171 -5.06 19.68 -27.84
CA ALA A 171 -5.84 19.61 -29.06
C ALA A 171 -5.30 20.64 -30.09
N HIS A 172 -5.34 20.30 -31.37
CA HIS A 172 -4.95 21.17 -32.47
C HIS A 172 -6.14 22.06 -32.87
N LEU A 173 -6.16 23.29 -32.37
CA LEU A 173 -7.21 24.27 -32.65
C LEU A 173 -6.95 24.96 -34.00
N LEU A 174 -7.95 24.95 -34.90
CA LEU A 174 -7.90 25.71 -36.16
C LEU A 174 -8.45 27.13 -35.94
N THR A 175 -7.55 28.12 -36.10
CA THR A 175 -7.86 29.54 -36.03
C THR A 175 -7.72 30.18 -37.40
N LEU A 176 -8.11 31.47 -37.54
CA LEU A 176 -7.93 32.22 -38.79
C LEU A 176 -6.44 32.41 -39.14
N ASP A 177 -5.59 32.42 -38.16
CA ASP A 177 -4.13 32.60 -38.30
C ASP A 177 -3.36 31.29 -38.52
N GLY A 178 -4.05 30.13 -38.45
CA GLY A 178 -3.47 28.82 -38.63
C GLY A 178 -3.84 27.80 -37.54
N GLU A 179 -3.05 26.73 -37.41
CA GLU A 179 -3.21 25.67 -36.45
C GLU A 179 -2.39 26.01 -35.19
N GLN A 180 -3.02 25.87 -34.02
CA GLN A 180 -2.39 26.16 -32.74
C GLN A 180 -2.67 25.00 -31.73
N ASP A 181 -1.62 24.54 -31.05
CA ASP A 181 -1.77 23.56 -29.98
C ASP A 181 -2.27 24.24 -28.71
N VAL A 182 -3.40 23.79 -28.22
CA VAL A 182 -4.02 24.32 -27.00
C VAL A 182 -4.26 23.20 -26.00
N PRO A 183 -4.17 23.50 -24.69
CA PRO A 183 -4.59 22.54 -23.65
C PRO A 183 -6.06 22.17 -23.87
N LEU A 184 -6.42 20.90 -23.61
CA LEU A 184 -7.80 20.43 -23.80
C LEU A 184 -8.82 21.26 -23.03
N GLU A 185 -8.42 21.83 -21.89
CA GLU A 185 -9.25 22.71 -21.04
C GLU A 185 -9.64 24.05 -21.71
N ALA A 186 -8.86 24.49 -22.69
CA ALA A 186 -9.11 25.72 -23.43
C ALA A 186 -10.08 25.52 -24.59
N VAL A 187 -10.40 24.27 -24.94
CA VAL A 187 -11.33 23.94 -26.03
C VAL A 187 -12.76 24.26 -25.59
N GLN A 188 -13.47 25.02 -26.41
CA GLN A 188 -14.85 25.44 -26.19
C GLN A 188 -15.80 24.87 -27.24
N PRO A 189 -17.08 24.69 -26.93
CA PRO A 189 -18.09 24.31 -27.90
C PRO A 189 -18.12 25.30 -29.09
N GLY A 190 -18.07 24.76 -30.32
CA GLY A 190 -17.99 25.56 -31.55
C GLY A 190 -16.57 25.73 -32.09
N ASN A 191 -15.53 25.33 -31.34
CA ASN A 191 -14.18 25.32 -31.89
C ASN A 191 -14.03 24.24 -32.98
N ARG A 192 -13.19 24.50 -33.96
CA ARG A 192 -12.79 23.55 -35.00
C ARG A 192 -11.43 22.97 -34.60
N LEU A 193 -11.35 21.65 -34.52
CA LEU A 193 -10.12 20.94 -34.16
C LEU A 193 -9.67 20.10 -35.36
N ARG A 194 -8.35 19.96 -35.53
CA ARG A 194 -7.77 19.03 -36.47
C ARG A 194 -7.35 17.77 -35.72
N VAL A 195 -7.73 16.63 -36.26
CA VAL A 195 -7.27 15.30 -35.78
C VAL A 195 -6.56 14.62 -36.95
N ARG A 196 -5.32 14.21 -36.74
CA ARG A 196 -4.52 13.53 -37.75
C ARG A 196 -4.70 12.02 -37.64
N PRO A 197 -4.42 11.25 -38.71
CA PRO A 197 -4.45 9.78 -38.63
C PRO A 197 -3.54 9.25 -37.52
N GLY A 198 -4.10 8.40 -36.66
CA GLY A 198 -3.41 7.83 -35.49
C GLY A 198 -3.41 8.70 -34.23
N GLU A 199 -4.00 9.91 -34.30
CA GLU A 199 -4.20 10.75 -33.12
C GLU A 199 -5.55 10.44 -32.46
N LYS A 200 -5.59 10.61 -31.12
CA LYS A 200 -6.83 10.48 -30.37
C LYS A 200 -7.74 11.68 -30.58
N ILE A 201 -9.02 11.43 -30.71
CA ILE A 201 -10.04 12.47 -30.79
C ILE A 201 -10.12 13.17 -29.42
N PRO A 202 -9.84 14.49 -29.34
CA PRO A 202 -9.67 15.15 -28.04
C PRO A 202 -10.97 15.33 -27.25
N VAL A 203 -12.08 15.61 -27.92
CA VAL A 203 -13.40 15.86 -27.29
C VAL A 203 -14.52 15.29 -28.15
N ASP A 204 -15.69 15.09 -27.55
CA ASP A 204 -16.89 14.75 -28.28
C ASP A 204 -17.22 15.84 -29.33
N GLY A 205 -17.58 15.43 -30.56
CA GLY A 205 -17.86 16.36 -31.59
C GLY A 205 -18.55 15.77 -32.82
N ARG A 206 -18.51 16.52 -33.94
CA ARG A 206 -18.96 16.06 -35.25
C ARG A 206 -17.93 16.37 -36.31
N VAL A 207 -17.83 15.48 -37.28
CA VAL A 207 -16.95 15.68 -38.43
C VAL A 207 -17.51 16.86 -39.25
N VAL A 208 -16.71 17.92 -39.43
CA VAL A 208 -17.04 19.07 -40.27
C VAL A 208 -16.53 18.82 -41.69
N GLU A 209 -15.34 18.24 -41.83
CA GLU A 209 -14.67 18.00 -43.10
C GLU A 209 -13.78 16.76 -43.00
N GLY A 210 -13.70 15.99 -44.09
CA GLY A 210 -12.88 14.82 -44.20
C GLY A 210 -13.64 13.49 -44.03
N LYS A 211 -12.88 12.39 -44.12
CA LYS A 211 -13.35 11.01 -43.93
C LYS A 211 -12.20 10.18 -43.41
N SER A 212 -12.47 9.37 -42.38
CA SER A 212 -11.47 8.43 -41.81
C SER A 212 -12.14 7.19 -41.23
N TYR A 213 -11.33 6.21 -40.90
CA TYR A 213 -11.74 5.10 -40.06
C TYR A 213 -11.40 5.46 -38.63
N VAL A 214 -12.34 5.24 -37.73
CA VAL A 214 -12.17 5.51 -36.27
C VAL A 214 -12.38 4.23 -35.50
N ASP A 215 -11.43 3.89 -34.66
CA ASP A 215 -11.52 2.78 -33.71
C ASP A 215 -12.30 3.26 -32.47
N GLU A 216 -13.54 2.79 -32.36
CA GLU A 216 -14.44 3.07 -31.24
C GLU A 216 -14.52 1.87 -30.25
N SER A 217 -13.61 0.89 -30.36
CA SER A 217 -13.65 -0.35 -29.58
C SER A 217 -13.66 -0.12 -28.07
N LEU A 218 -13.02 0.94 -27.60
CA LEU A 218 -13.01 1.35 -26.18
C LEU A 218 -14.40 1.69 -25.63
N VAL A 219 -15.30 2.15 -26.50
CA VAL A 219 -16.66 2.56 -26.11
C VAL A 219 -17.70 1.53 -26.49
N THR A 220 -17.56 0.96 -27.69
CA THR A 220 -18.54 0.00 -28.26
C THR A 220 -18.23 -1.46 -27.91
N GLY A 221 -16.96 -1.78 -27.63
CA GLY A 221 -16.46 -3.15 -27.47
C GLY A 221 -16.28 -3.90 -28.79
N GLU A 222 -16.57 -3.28 -29.95
CA GLU A 222 -16.42 -3.89 -31.27
C GLU A 222 -15.02 -3.59 -31.85
N PRO A 223 -14.22 -4.60 -32.24
CA PRO A 223 -12.84 -4.39 -32.69
C PRO A 223 -12.72 -3.88 -34.15
N VAL A 224 -13.84 -3.63 -34.85
CA VAL A 224 -13.83 -3.21 -36.24
C VAL A 224 -13.95 -1.68 -36.33
N PRO A 225 -12.96 -0.98 -36.92
CA PRO A 225 -13.02 0.47 -37.09
C PRO A 225 -14.22 0.90 -37.91
N VAL A 226 -14.91 1.97 -37.52
CA VAL A 226 -16.10 2.51 -38.14
C VAL A 226 -15.72 3.68 -39.05
N VAL A 227 -16.28 3.72 -40.27
CA VAL A 227 -16.09 4.84 -41.20
C VAL A 227 -16.86 6.05 -40.66
N LYS A 228 -16.17 7.17 -40.48
CA LYS A 228 -16.77 8.46 -40.13
C LYS A 228 -16.60 9.46 -41.29
N GLN A 229 -17.67 10.17 -41.60
CA GLN A 229 -17.73 11.17 -42.66
C GLN A 229 -18.46 12.41 -42.17
N CYS A 230 -18.55 13.45 -43.00
CA CYS A 230 -19.15 14.73 -42.65
C CYS A 230 -20.51 14.55 -41.96
N GLN A 231 -20.73 15.26 -40.84
CA GLN A 231 -21.89 15.22 -39.93
C GLN A 231 -21.94 14.01 -38.97
N ASP A 232 -21.10 13.00 -39.11
CA ASP A 232 -21.06 11.88 -38.17
C ASP A 232 -20.57 12.33 -36.81
N ARG A 233 -21.09 11.68 -35.77
CA ARG A 233 -20.66 11.91 -34.38
C ARG A 233 -19.33 11.22 -34.10
N LEU A 234 -18.44 11.95 -33.42
CA LEU A 234 -17.18 11.44 -32.87
C LEU A 234 -17.23 11.42 -31.34
N ILE A 235 -16.56 10.46 -30.76
CA ILE A 235 -16.47 10.29 -29.33
C ILE A 235 -15.03 10.56 -28.90
N GLY A 236 -14.84 11.43 -27.90
CA GLY A 236 -13.53 11.74 -27.35
C GLY A 236 -12.81 10.51 -26.79
N GLY A 237 -11.48 10.42 -26.99
CA GLY A 237 -10.67 9.28 -26.58
C GLY A 237 -10.57 8.14 -27.60
N THR A 238 -11.36 8.14 -28.69
CA THR A 238 -11.26 7.18 -29.79
C THR A 238 -10.16 7.57 -30.78
N VAL A 239 -9.67 6.65 -31.61
CA VAL A 239 -8.50 6.86 -32.52
C VAL A 239 -8.87 6.66 -33.98
#